data_8c392a7d9e902530dfa34af732c5fc9e
#
_entry.id   8c392a7d9e902530dfa34af732c5fc9e
#
_cell.length_a   1.000
_cell.length_b   1.000
_cell.length_c   1.000
_cell.angle_alpha   90.00
_cell.angle_beta   90.00
_cell.angle_gamma   90.00
#
_symmetry.space_group_name_H-M   'P 1'
#
loop_
_entity.id
_entity.type
_entity.pdbx_description
1 polymer ?
#
loop_
_entity_poly.entity_id
_entity_poly.type
_entity_poly.pdbx_seq_one_letter_code
_entity_poly.pdbx_strand_id
1 'polypeptide(L)'
;MLRIVLATTLLSLTAATVARADPCEGRLPTRHGETFAGTVRYVGDGDSLCVGRTSDPNEWIEVRLADFDAPELRERDGRRSRDILTRLTRGRQVNCTATRGRSGRVVSYDRVIATCRLGRQRLGDMLRAQRAPEGGN
;
A
#
# COMPACT_ATOMS: atom_id res chain seq x y z
N MET A 1 -19.41 -64.28 -12.35
CA MET A 1 -19.36 -62.96 -12.99
C MET A 1 -19.02 -61.90 -11.93
N LEU A 2 -17.75 -61.47 -11.91
CA LEU A 2 -17.25 -60.49 -10.91
C LEU A 2 -17.30 -59.08 -11.54
N ARG A 3 -18.13 -58.20 -10.96
CA ARG A 3 -18.24 -56.79 -11.39
C ARG A 3 -17.22 -55.95 -10.63
N ILE A 4 -16.20 -55.53 -11.33
CA ILE A 4 -15.21 -54.56 -10.82
C ILE A 4 -15.82 -53.14 -10.94
N VAL A 5 -16.06 -52.48 -9.80
CA VAL A 5 -16.47 -51.07 -9.75
C VAL A 5 -15.21 -50.24 -9.63
N LEU A 6 -14.84 -49.56 -10.70
CA LEU A 6 -13.77 -48.56 -10.66
C LEU A 6 -14.32 -47.27 -9.98
N ALA A 7 -13.81 -46.97 -8.79
CA ALA A 7 -14.05 -45.71 -8.14
C ALA A 7 -13.05 -44.65 -8.69
N THR A 8 -13.54 -43.70 -9.46
CA THR A 8 -12.77 -42.53 -9.93
C THR A 8 -12.77 -41.45 -8.84
N THR A 9 -11.64 -41.32 -8.17
CA THR A 9 -11.42 -40.21 -7.20
C THR A 9 -11.12 -38.94 -7.99
N LEU A 10 -12.04 -37.97 -7.99
CA LEU A 10 -11.79 -36.62 -8.48
C LEU A 10 -10.91 -35.86 -7.46
N LEU A 11 -9.68 -35.57 -7.83
CA LEU A 11 -8.78 -34.72 -7.06
C LEU A 11 -9.13 -33.26 -7.37
N SER A 12 -9.84 -32.60 -6.43
CA SER A 12 -10.17 -31.19 -6.53
C SER A 12 -8.91 -30.36 -6.25
N LEU A 13 -8.32 -29.76 -7.30
CA LEU A 13 -7.26 -28.76 -7.17
C LEU A 13 -7.89 -27.46 -6.66
N THR A 14 -7.75 -27.16 -5.37
CA THR A 14 -8.04 -25.83 -4.83
C THR A 14 -6.90 -24.90 -5.23
N ALA A 15 -7.15 -24.02 -6.19
CA ALA A 15 -6.22 -22.94 -6.52
C ALA A 15 -6.17 -21.96 -5.32
N ALA A 16 -5.09 -22.00 -4.56
CA ALA A 16 -4.81 -20.98 -3.55
C ALA A 16 -4.55 -19.67 -4.28
N THR A 17 -5.44 -18.69 -4.11
CA THR A 17 -5.19 -17.31 -4.55
C THR A 17 -4.08 -16.74 -3.68
N VAL A 18 -2.88 -16.66 -4.23
CA VAL A 18 -1.77 -15.95 -3.59
C VAL A 18 -2.16 -14.47 -3.54
N ALA A 19 -2.35 -13.93 -2.32
CA ALA A 19 -2.47 -12.49 -2.14
C ALA A 19 -1.21 -11.86 -2.71
N ARG A 20 -1.37 -10.98 -3.71
CA ARG A 20 -0.25 -10.27 -4.31
C ARG A 20 0.32 -9.32 -3.26
N ALA A 21 1.56 -9.56 -2.85
CA ALA A 21 2.34 -8.60 -2.09
C ALA A 21 2.55 -7.33 -2.93
N ASP A 22 2.68 -6.18 -2.26
CA ASP A 22 3.03 -4.94 -2.94
C ASP A 22 4.37 -5.09 -3.67
N PRO A 23 4.57 -4.42 -4.82
CA PRO A 23 5.78 -4.59 -5.62
C PRO A 23 7.00 -3.83 -5.07
N CYS A 24 6.87 -3.13 -3.95
CA CYS A 24 7.93 -2.28 -3.41
C CYS A 24 8.96 -3.11 -2.65
N GLU A 25 10.17 -3.26 -3.20
CA GLU A 25 11.27 -4.05 -2.62
C GLU A 25 12.48 -3.17 -2.22
N GLY A 26 12.31 -1.84 -2.25
CA GLY A 26 13.38 -0.89 -1.98
C GLY A 26 13.74 -0.80 -0.50
N ARG A 27 14.99 -0.39 -0.24
CA ARG A 27 15.48 -0.17 1.13
C ARG A 27 14.70 0.96 1.81
N LEU A 28 14.16 0.68 3.00
CA LEU A 28 13.38 1.63 3.76
C LEU A 28 14.27 2.63 4.53
N PRO A 29 13.89 3.92 4.58
CA PRO A 29 14.38 4.85 5.59
C PRO A 29 14.06 4.34 7.00
N THR A 30 15.00 4.45 7.92
CA THR A 30 14.85 3.92 9.29
C THR A 30 14.89 4.98 10.37
N ARG A 31 15.25 6.21 10.02
CA ARG A 31 15.40 7.31 10.99
C ARG A 31 14.28 8.32 10.85
N HIS A 32 13.75 8.77 11.99
CA HIS A 32 12.82 9.88 12.04
C HIS A 32 13.43 11.13 11.40
N GLY A 33 12.68 11.80 10.55
CA GLY A 33 13.11 13.00 9.83
C GLY A 33 13.89 12.71 8.53
N GLU A 34 14.21 11.46 8.23
CA GLU A 34 14.85 11.10 6.97
C GLU A 34 13.90 11.39 5.80
N THR A 35 14.40 12.08 4.78
CA THR A 35 13.60 12.50 3.62
C THR A 35 13.92 11.67 2.39
N PHE A 36 12.93 11.45 1.57
CA PHE A 36 13.06 10.80 0.27
C PHE A 36 12.02 11.34 -0.69
N ALA A 37 12.29 11.22 -1.98
CA ALA A 37 11.43 11.71 -3.03
C ALA A 37 11.41 10.74 -4.21
N GLY A 38 10.33 10.76 -4.95
CA GLY A 38 10.20 9.95 -6.17
C GLY A 38 8.79 10.02 -6.74
N THR A 39 8.60 9.33 -7.82
CA THR A 39 7.29 9.17 -8.46
C THR A 39 6.48 8.11 -7.73
N VAL A 40 5.19 8.35 -7.53
CA VAL A 40 4.27 7.32 -7.04
C VAL A 40 4.08 6.27 -8.14
N ARG A 41 4.60 5.08 -7.91
CA ARG A 41 4.64 3.97 -8.87
C ARG A 41 3.49 3.01 -8.71
N TYR A 42 3.01 2.84 -7.48
CA TYR A 42 1.94 1.92 -7.13
C TYR A 42 1.17 2.45 -5.93
N VAL A 43 -0.12 2.11 -5.85
CA VAL A 43 -0.99 2.41 -4.70
C VAL A 43 -1.61 1.10 -4.25
N GLY A 44 -1.30 0.67 -3.03
CA GLY A 44 -1.75 -0.59 -2.45
C GLY A 44 -3.19 -0.49 -1.94
N ASP A 45 -3.43 0.48 -1.07
CA ASP A 45 -4.73 0.81 -0.50
C ASP A 45 -4.87 2.34 -0.33
N GLY A 46 -5.84 2.79 0.48
CA GLY A 46 -6.11 4.23 0.64
C GLY A 46 -5.06 5.01 1.43
N ASP A 47 -4.07 4.35 2.03
CA ASP A 47 -3.02 4.97 2.83
C ASP A 47 -1.62 4.35 2.62
N SER A 48 -1.46 3.50 1.61
CA SER A 48 -0.17 2.90 1.26
C SER A 48 0.17 3.09 -0.22
N LEU A 49 1.45 3.35 -0.50
CA LEU A 49 1.94 3.59 -1.85
C LEU A 49 3.43 3.27 -1.97
N CYS A 50 3.88 2.98 -3.19
CA CYS A 50 5.30 2.83 -3.52
C CYS A 50 5.83 4.11 -4.16
N VAL A 51 6.94 4.61 -3.62
CA VAL A 51 7.66 5.79 -4.14
C VAL A 51 9.00 5.35 -4.70
N GLY A 52 9.24 5.62 -5.98
CA GLY A 52 10.47 5.21 -6.66
C GLY A 52 10.99 6.25 -7.64
N ARG A 53 12.31 6.41 -7.66
CA ARG A 53 13.00 7.32 -8.59
C ARG A 53 13.11 6.74 -9.98
N THR A 54 13.20 5.41 -10.09
CA THR A 54 13.31 4.67 -11.35
C THR A 54 12.08 3.78 -11.56
N SER A 55 12.04 3.06 -12.66
CA SER A 55 11.00 2.07 -12.95
C SER A 55 11.28 0.70 -12.32
N ASP A 56 12.41 0.52 -11.63
CA ASP A 56 12.77 -0.73 -10.98
C ASP A 56 12.06 -0.89 -9.62
N PRO A 57 11.18 -1.88 -9.44
CA PRO A 57 10.50 -2.13 -8.16
C PRO A 57 11.45 -2.41 -6.99
N ASN A 58 12.67 -2.91 -7.25
CA ASN A 58 13.68 -3.13 -6.22
C ASN A 58 14.18 -1.84 -5.57
N GLU A 59 13.89 -0.69 -6.17
CA GLU A 59 14.24 0.63 -5.65
C GLU A 59 13.03 1.40 -5.08
N TRP A 60 11.82 0.84 -5.15
CA TRP A 60 10.62 1.51 -4.67
C TRP A 60 10.46 1.34 -3.16
N ILE A 61 10.27 2.46 -2.48
CA ILE A 61 10.06 2.52 -1.03
C ILE A 61 8.57 2.35 -0.75
N GLU A 62 8.22 1.35 0.05
CA GLU A 62 6.85 1.19 0.52
C GLU A 62 6.56 2.15 1.67
N VAL A 63 5.51 2.95 1.50
CA VAL A 63 5.10 4.00 2.43
C VAL A 63 3.72 3.71 3.00
N ARG A 64 3.60 3.80 4.32
CA ARG A 64 2.35 3.96 5.05
C ARG A 64 2.18 5.44 5.41
N LEU A 65 1.15 6.09 4.92
CA LEU A 65 0.88 7.49 5.24
C LEU A 65 0.68 7.67 6.76
N ALA A 66 1.41 8.62 7.34
CA ALA A 66 1.35 8.91 8.77
C ALA A 66 0.12 9.72 9.15
N ASP A 67 -0.41 10.50 8.22
CA ASP A 67 -1.44 11.51 8.44
C ASP A 67 -2.81 11.15 7.86
N PHE A 68 -3.00 9.88 7.45
CA PHE A 68 -4.27 9.37 6.95
C PHE A 68 -4.40 7.87 7.21
N ASP A 69 -5.52 7.45 7.78
CA ASP A 69 -5.88 6.05 7.98
C ASP A 69 -7.05 5.70 7.05
N ALA A 70 -6.83 4.83 6.09
CA ALA A 70 -7.88 4.35 5.20
C ALA A 70 -8.47 3.03 5.70
N PRO A 71 -9.74 2.72 5.34
CA PRO A 71 -10.27 1.38 5.51
C PRO A 71 -9.45 0.38 4.70
N GLU A 72 -9.30 -0.84 5.21
CA GLU A 72 -8.67 -1.95 4.47
C GLU A 72 -9.43 -2.23 3.17
N LEU A 73 -8.74 -2.74 2.13
CA LEU A 73 -9.35 -3.00 0.82
C LEU A 73 -10.59 -3.88 0.86
N ARG A 74 -10.66 -4.80 1.83
CA ARG A 74 -11.79 -5.71 2.03
C ARG A 74 -12.96 -5.08 2.80
N GLU A 75 -12.70 -3.98 3.48
CA GLU A 75 -13.71 -3.26 4.21
C GLU A 75 -14.57 -2.41 3.29
N ARG A 76 -15.74 -2.01 3.80
CA ARG A 76 -16.56 -1.04 3.13
C ARG A 76 -15.75 0.23 2.87
N ASP A 77 -15.88 0.78 1.66
CA ASP A 77 -15.21 2.00 1.21
C ASP A 77 -13.67 1.91 1.05
N GLY A 78 -13.02 0.78 1.35
CA GLY A 78 -11.58 0.62 1.19
C GLY A 78 -11.11 0.84 -0.25
N ARG A 79 -11.82 0.28 -1.21
CA ARG A 79 -11.53 0.48 -2.65
C ARG A 79 -11.72 1.94 -3.08
N ARG A 80 -12.77 2.59 -2.57
CA ARG A 80 -13.03 4.00 -2.87
C ARG A 80 -11.89 4.89 -2.36
N SER A 81 -11.41 4.63 -1.15
CA SER A 81 -10.27 5.36 -0.58
C SER A 81 -9.00 5.18 -1.43
N ARG A 82 -8.69 3.93 -1.82
CA ARG A 82 -7.57 3.64 -2.73
C ARG A 82 -7.72 4.34 -4.08
N ASP A 83 -8.89 4.34 -4.68
CA ASP A 83 -9.13 4.95 -5.98
C ASP A 83 -8.92 6.47 -5.93
N ILE A 84 -9.29 7.12 -4.82
CA ILE A 84 -9.04 8.55 -4.60
C ILE A 84 -7.53 8.80 -4.50
N LEU A 85 -6.79 8.05 -3.68
CA LEU A 85 -5.35 8.19 -3.56
C LEU A 85 -4.66 7.95 -4.91
N THR A 86 -5.09 6.96 -5.67
CA THR A 86 -4.57 6.66 -7.00
C THR A 86 -4.74 7.83 -7.96
N ARG A 87 -5.93 8.41 -8.03
CA ARG A 87 -6.19 9.57 -8.90
C ARG A 87 -5.36 10.79 -8.52
N LEU A 88 -5.13 11.00 -7.24
CA LEU A 88 -4.35 12.13 -6.74
C LEU A 88 -2.86 12.00 -7.02
N THR A 89 -2.32 10.80 -7.00
CA THR A 89 -0.87 10.61 -6.81
C THR A 89 -0.16 9.80 -7.88
N ARG A 90 -0.81 8.82 -8.51
CA ARG A 90 -0.13 7.90 -9.43
C ARG A 90 0.56 8.64 -10.56
N GLY A 91 1.85 8.33 -10.76
CA GLY A 91 2.68 8.97 -11.79
C GLY A 91 3.18 10.37 -11.41
N ARG A 92 2.81 10.89 -10.23
CA ARG A 92 3.22 12.21 -9.76
C ARG A 92 4.41 12.11 -8.80
N GLN A 93 5.20 13.17 -8.78
CA GLN A 93 6.35 13.30 -7.89
C GLN A 93 5.89 13.72 -6.50
N VAL A 94 6.34 12.98 -5.48
CA VAL A 94 6.09 13.31 -4.07
C VAL A 94 7.39 13.43 -3.29
N ASN A 95 7.34 14.22 -2.20
CA ASN A 95 8.40 14.34 -1.22
C ASN A 95 7.88 13.81 0.11
N CYS A 96 8.58 12.87 0.71
CA CYS A 96 8.19 12.21 1.94
C CYS A 96 9.21 12.42 3.06
N THR A 97 8.73 12.51 4.27
CA THR A 97 9.55 12.57 5.49
C THR A 97 9.14 11.43 6.42
N ALA A 98 10.09 10.57 6.73
CA ALA A 98 9.88 9.46 7.65
C ALA A 98 9.55 9.98 9.06
N THR A 99 8.54 9.40 9.69
CA THR A 99 8.11 9.79 11.03
C THR A 99 7.81 8.56 11.89
N ARG A 100 7.64 8.78 13.19
CA ARG A 100 7.26 7.71 14.11
C ARG A 100 5.75 7.49 14.04
N GLY A 101 5.35 6.23 13.93
CA GLY A 101 3.96 5.83 14.08
C GLY A 101 3.51 5.74 15.54
N ARG A 102 2.30 5.24 15.77
CA ARG A 102 1.73 5.06 17.12
C ARG A 102 2.58 4.14 18.01
N SER A 103 3.29 3.18 17.43
CA SER A 103 4.21 2.29 18.15
C SER A 103 5.53 2.95 18.55
N GLY A 104 5.77 4.20 18.13
CA GLY A 104 7.06 4.91 18.30
C GLY A 104 8.12 4.50 17.28
N ARG A 105 7.83 3.55 16.38
CA ARG A 105 8.75 3.10 15.33
C ARG A 105 8.52 3.85 14.01
N VAL A 106 9.60 3.99 13.23
CA VAL A 106 9.58 4.59 11.89
C VAL A 106 9.18 3.56 10.84
N VAL A 107 9.58 2.30 11.04
CA VAL A 107 9.21 1.18 10.17
C VAL A 107 8.21 0.29 10.89
N SER A 108 7.11 -0.03 10.24
CA SER A 108 6.09 -0.96 10.70
C SER A 108 5.88 -2.03 9.63
N TYR A 109 6.13 -3.29 10.00
CA TYR A 109 6.22 -4.40 9.04
C TYR A 109 7.28 -4.10 7.97
N ASP A 110 6.91 -4.05 6.74
CA ASP A 110 7.76 -3.78 5.57
C ASP A 110 7.57 -2.37 4.97
N ARG A 111 6.99 -1.42 5.72
CA ARG A 111 6.68 -0.06 5.29
C ARG A 111 7.32 1.00 6.16
N VAL A 112 7.80 2.07 5.56
CA VAL A 112 8.15 3.28 6.32
C VAL A 112 6.88 4.10 6.57
N ILE A 113 6.72 4.57 7.82
CA ILE A 113 5.68 5.53 8.16
C ILE A 113 6.18 6.92 7.78
N ALA A 114 5.46 7.62 6.91
CA ALA A 114 5.91 8.91 6.41
C ALA A 114 4.75 9.87 6.12
N THR A 115 5.03 11.15 6.28
CA THR A 115 4.20 12.23 5.73
C THR A 115 4.70 12.57 4.35
N CYS A 116 3.84 12.43 3.35
CA CYS A 116 4.17 12.73 1.96
C CYS A 116 3.44 13.99 1.48
N ARG A 117 4.12 14.76 0.66
CA ARG A 117 3.58 15.98 0.05
C ARG A 117 3.66 15.92 -1.46
N LEU A 118 2.63 16.43 -2.09
CA LEU A 118 2.58 16.73 -3.51
C LEU A 118 2.61 18.26 -3.65
N GLY A 119 3.74 18.78 -4.09
CA GLY A 119 4.01 20.21 -3.95
C GLY A 119 4.04 20.63 -2.48
N ARG A 120 3.19 21.57 -2.10
CA ARG A 120 3.09 22.07 -0.72
C ARG A 120 2.04 21.36 0.14
N GLN A 121 1.15 20.58 -0.48
CA GLN A 121 0.03 19.96 0.20
C GLN A 121 0.39 18.56 0.72
N ARG A 122 0.02 18.24 1.95
CA ARG A 122 0.12 16.88 2.49
C ARG A 122 -0.94 16.00 1.85
N LEU A 123 -0.57 14.76 1.57
CA LEU A 123 -1.50 13.80 0.95
C LEU A 123 -2.73 13.53 1.83
N GLY A 124 -2.56 13.47 3.15
CA GLY A 124 -3.68 13.31 4.08
C GLY A 124 -4.69 14.44 3.98
N ASP A 125 -4.23 15.71 3.87
CA ASP A 125 -5.11 16.86 3.70
C ASP A 125 -5.83 16.84 2.35
N MET A 126 -5.13 16.44 1.28
CA MET A 126 -5.72 16.29 -0.05
C MET A 126 -6.80 15.20 -0.09
N LEU A 127 -6.55 14.06 0.58
CA LEU A 127 -7.51 12.98 0.70
C LEU A 127 -8.78 13.43 1.43
N ARG A 128 -8.65 14.15 2.54
CA ARG A 128 -9.79 14.71 3.29
C ARG A 128 -10.57 15.74 2.46
N ALA A 129 -9.88 16.59 1.70
CA ALA A 129 -10.52 17.54 0.79
C ALA A 129 -11.35 16.82 -0.29
N GLN A 130 -10.96 15.63 -0.72
CA GLN A 130 -11.70 14.78 -1.64
C GLN A 130 -12.74 13.88 -0.95
N ARG A 131 -12.94 14.04 0.36
CA ARG A 131 -13.84 13.20 1.17
C ARG A 131 -13.51 11.71 1.04
N ALA A 132 -12.23 11.36 0.99
CA ALA A 132 -11.80 9.99 1.02
C ALA A 132 -12.25 9.34 2.34
N PRO A 133 -12.83 8.13 2.31
CA PRO A 133 -13.17 7.43 3.53
C PRO A 133 -11.96 7.20 4.41
N GLU A 134 -12.09 7.50 5.71
CA GLU A 134 -11.11 7.16 6.74
C GLU A 134 -11.58 5.91 7.49
N GLY A 135 -10.63 5.05 7.86
CA GLY A 135 -10.88 3.89 8.71
C GLY A 135 -10.96 4.28 10.17
N GLY A 136 -11.83 3.62 10.92
CA GLY A 136 -11.89 3.74 12.36
C GLY A 136 -11.14 2.59 13.02
N ASN A 137 -9.87 2.74 13.28
CA ASN A 137 -9.11 1.82 14.14
C ASN A 137 -8.70 2.52 15.42
#